data_f125bcef636085b2172da642ba487229
#
_entry.id   f125bcef636085b2172da642ba487229
#
_cell.length_a   1.000
_cell.length_b   1.000
_cell.length_c   1.000
_cell.angle_alpha   90.00
_cell.angle_beta   90.00
_cell.angle_gamma   90.00
#
_symmetry.space_group_name_H-M   'P 1'
#
loop_
_entity.id
_entity.type
_entity.pdbx_description
1 polymer ?
#
loop_
_entity_poly.entity_id
_entity_poly.type
_entity_poly.pdbx_seq_one_letter_code
_entity_poly.pdbx_strand_id
1 'polypeptide(L)'
;STPIKSSAASDVYKRQKLFYPAPKKNEEDLDELEQQQVCIILGTNYVLTFLEKETDFFDDVSTALRNDVLKIRGRQSDYLLSVLLNSVIGNYTSMVSDIDDALEDLEEELLTISDGNDIGVQIQSLRRQYMLMKKSILPLKEQYIKLLRGESTLMHKMNRAFFNDVNDHLQFVLQTIEICRETLSSLVDLYISNNDLRMNDIMKRLTIVSTIFIPLTFLVGVWGMNFKVMPELDWRYGYCFAWGLMAIIGIIVYAFFRKKSCLLYTSDAADDLIGV
;
A
#
# COMPACT_ATOMS: atom_id res chain seq x y z
N SER A 1 27.96 -24.26 13.72
CA SER A 1 28.00 -25.33 12.73
C SER A 1 29.14 -25.07 11.75
N THR A 2 30.13 -25.95 11.77
CA THR A 2 31.29 -25.93 10.90
C THR A 2 30.90 -26.12 9.44
N PRO A 3 31.42 -25.32 8.50
CA PRO A 3 31.15 -25.56 7.07
C PRO A 3 31.89 -26.83 6.64
N ILE A 4 31.13 -27.76 6.07
CA ILE A 4 31.72 -28.93 5.39
C ILE A 4 32.48 -28.40 4.16
N LYS A 5 33.80 -28.41 4.19
CA LYS A 5 34.65 -28.20 3.03
C LYS A 5 34.56 -29.43 2.14
N SER A 6 33.65 -29.43 1.17
CA SER A 6 33.68 -30.40 0.08
C SER A 6 34.72 -29.97 -0.94
N SER A 7 35.68 -30.82 -1.20
CA SER A 7 36.74 -30.62 -2.19
C SER A 7 36.32 -31.02 -3.62
N ALA A 8 35.03 -31.13 -3.89
CA ALA A 8 34.49 -31.34 -5.21
C ALA A 8 34.14 -29.96 -5.83
N ALA A 9 35.04 -29.48 -6.65
CA ALA A 9 34.86 -28.29 -7.46
C ALA A 9 33.55 -28.37 -8.27
N SER A 10 32.74 -27.32 -8.24
CA SER A 10 31.68 -26.92 -9.15
C SER A 10 30.22 -27.02 -8.71
N ASP A 11 29.93 -27.15 -7.42
CA ASP A 11 28.53 -27.04 -7.00
C ASP A 11 28.12 -25.57 -6.90
N VAL A 12 27.12 -25.14 -7.70
CA VAL A 12 26.56 -23.79 -7.59
C VAL A 12 25.57 -23.76 -6.43
N TYR A 13 25.99 -23.17 -5.32
CA TYR A 13 25.19 -23.02 -4.11
C TYR A 13 24.40 -21.71 -4.16
N LYS A 14 23.06 -21.76 -4.06
CA LYS A 14 22.20 -20.58 -3.93
C LYS A 14 21.28 -20.69 -2.73
N ARG A 15 21.22 -19.62 -1.93
CA ARG A 15 20.23 -19.43 -0.88
C ARG A 15 19.26 -18.36 -1.35
N GLN A 16 17.99 -18.65 -1.29
CA GLN A 16 16.91 -17.71 -1.60
C GLN A 16 15.93 -17.64 -0.43
N LYS A 17 15.43 -16.45 -0.18
CA LYS A 17 14.32 -16.25 0.76
C LYS A 17 13.03 -16.27 -0.02
N LEU A 18 12.07 -17.06 0.44
CA LEU A 18 10.71 -17.08 -0.06
C LEU A 18 9.80 -16.35 0.92
N PHE A 19 8.83 -15.66 0.37
CA PHE A 19 7.73 -15.08 1.13
C PHE A 19 6.46 -15.82 0.75
N TYR A 20 5.57 -16.01 1.71
CA TYR A 20 4.22 -16.48 1.48
C TYR A 20 3.29 -15.79 2.50
N PRO A 21 1.99 -15.62 2.15
CA PRO A 21 1.03 -15.05 3.09
C PRO A 21 0.94 -15.94 4.33
N ALA A 22 1.07 -15.36 5.51
CA ALA A 22 0.85 -16.10 6.75
C ALA A 22 -0.63 -16.47 6.88
N PRO A 23 -0.96 -17.65 7.45
CA PRO A 23 -2.35 -17.97 7.73
C PRO A 23 -2.92 -16.96 8.71
N LYS A 24 -4.11 -16.39 8.39
CA LYS A 24 -4.80 -15.42 9.24
C LYS A 24 -5.06 -16.04 10.62
N LYS A 25 -4.53 -15.41 11.66
CA LYS A 25 -4.81 -15.80 13.05
C LYS A 25 -6.10 -15.20 13.58
N ASN A 26 -6.48 -14.01 13.10
CA ASN A 26 -7.74 -13.31 13.38
C ASN A 26 -8.16 -12.53 12.14
N GLU A 27 -9.47 -12.21 12.01
CA GLU A 27 -10.01 -11.43 10.89
C GLU A 27 -9.47 -9.98 10.81
N GLU A 28 -8.87 -9.48 11.91
CA GLU A 28 -8.28 -8.15 12.00
C GLU A 28 -6.77 -8.13 11.64
N ASP A 29 -6.13 -9.28 11.53
CA ASP A 29 -4.72 -9.34 11.13
C ASP A 29 -4.63 -9.17 9.60
N LEU A 30 -4.13 -8.03 9.19
CA LEU A 30 -3.69 -7.79 7.82
C LEU A 30 -2.72 -8.90 7.41
N ASP A 31 -2.88 -9.46 6.23
CA ASP A 31 -2.09 -10.58 5.72
C ASP A 31 -0.58 -10.30 5.90
N GLU A 32 0.02 -10.91 6.92
CA GLU A 32 1.46 -10.79 7.14
C GLU A 32 2.19 -11.78 6.24
N LEU A 33 3.18 -11.27 5.49
CA LEU A 33 4.06 -12.11 4.68
C LEU A 33 5.03 -12.88 5.58
N GLU A 34 4.93 -14.19 5.58
CA GLU A 34 5.91 -15.04 6.27
C GLU A 34 7.13 -15.26 5.36
N GLN A 35 8.32 -15.20 5.94
CA GLN A 35 9.58 -15.35 5.23
C GLN A 35 10.15 -16.74 5.47
N GLN A 36 10.38 -17.49 4.39
CA GLN A 36 11.08 -18.77 4.41
C GLN A 36 12.38 -18.74 3.61
N GLN A 37 13.34 -19.55 4.04
CA GLN A 37 14.60 -19.71 3.31
C GLN A 37 14.58 -21.00 2.49
N VAL A 38 14.84 -20.88 1.18
CA VAL A 38 15.06 -22.00 0.28
C VAL A 38 16.52 -22.05 -0.13
N CYS A 39 17.08 -23.25 -0.07
CA CYS A 39 18.44 -23.51 -0.55
C CYS A 39 18.35 -24.53 -1.70
N ILE A 40 18.92 -24.18 -2.86
CA ILE A 40 18.97 -25.05 -4.03
C ILE A 40 20.45 -25.33 -4.36
N ILE A 41 20.80 -26.59 -4.46
CA ILE A 41 22.16 -27.05 -4.83
C ILE A 41 22.06 -27.81 -6.15
N LEU A 42 22.80 -27.32 -7.15
CA LEU A 42 22.92 -27.97 -8.45
C LEU A 42 24.17 -28.83 -8.51
N GLY A 43 24.01 -30.10 -8.84
CA GLY A 43 25.09 -30.99 -9.20
C GLY A 43 25.00 -31.46 -10.65
N THR A 44 25.94 -32.28 -11.09
CA THR A 44 26.01 -32.73 -12.47
C THR A 44 24.75 -33.47 -12.92
N ASN A 45 24.19 -34.35 -12.06
CA ASN A 45 23.03 -35.21 -12.37
C ASN A 45 21.92 -35.12 -11.32
N TYR A 46 21.98 -34.12 -10.41
CA TYR A 46 21.01 -33.95 -9.33
C TYR A 46 20.76 -32.50 -9.00
N VAL A 47 19.59 -32.22 -8.42
CA VAL A 47 19.27 -30.96 -7.78
C VAL A 47 18.73 -31.28 -6.40
N LEU A 48 19.29 -30.63 -5.36
CA LEU A 48 18.82 -30.77 -3.98
C LEU A 48 18.15 -29.46 -3.57
N THR A 49 16.94 -29.56 -3.01
CA THR A 49 16.21 -28.45 -2.44
C THR A 49 16.04 -28.66 -0.95
N PHE A 50 16.35 -27.62 -0.17
CA PHE A 50 16.15 -27.61 1.27
C PHE A 50 15.18 -26.48 1.61
N LEU A 51 14.10 -26.81 2.30
CA LEU A 51 13.09 -25.88 2.81
C LEU A 51 13.22 -25.81 4.32
N GLU A 52 12.98 -24.64 4.91
CA GLU A 52 13.04 -24.44 6.35
C GLU A 52 11.84 -25.07 7.06
N LYS A 53 10.67 -25.09 6.39
CA LYS A 53 9.42 -25.72 6.83
C LYS A 53 8.85 -26.57 5.70
N GLU A 54 8.00 -27.52 6.03
CA GLU A 54 7.17 -28.20 5.06
C GLU A 54 6.18 -27.21 4.42
N THR A 55 6.20 -27.11 3.10
CA THR A 55 5.31 -26.24 2.33
C THR A 55 5.00 -26.88 0.99
N ASP A 56 3.81 -26.59 0.48
CA ASP A 56 3.33 -27.04 -0.84
C ASP A 56 3.98 -26.27 -2.01
N PHE A 57 4.99 -25.45 -1.72
CA PHE A 57 5.60 -24.51 -2.64
C PHE A 57 6.13 -25.15 -3.93
N PHE A 58 6.67 -26.34 -3.86
CA PHE A 58 7.18 -27.09 -5.02
C PHE A 58 6.28 -28.27 -5.45
N ASP A 59 5.04 -28.33 -4.99
CA ASP A 59 4.15 -29.44 -5.32
C ASP A 59 3.83 -29.51 -6.80
N ASP A 60 3.68 -28.39 -7.48
CA ASP A 60 3.52 -28.31 -8.93
C ASP A 60 4.73 -28.91 -9.65
N VAL A 61 5.95 -28.57 -9.19
CA VAL A 61 7.18 -29.11 -9.79
C VAL A 61 7.31 -30.58 -9.47
N SER A 62 6.97 -31.03 -8.28
CA SER A 62 7.01 -32.44 -7.88
C SER A 62 5.99 -33.26 -8.68
N THR A 63 4.81 -32.71 -8.92
CA THR A 63 3.75 -33.31 -9.75
C THR A 63 4.18 -33.40 -11.23
N ALA A 64 4.79 -32.33 -11.74
CA ALA A 64 5.35 -32.31 -13.10
C ALA A 64 6.46 -33.37 -13.26
N LEU A 65 7.31 -33.57 -12.25
CA LEU A 65 8.32 -34.59 -12.21
C LEU A 65 7.71 -36.01 -12.17
N ARG A 66 6.68 -36.24 -11.35
CA ARG A 66 5.99 -37.53 -11.25
C ARG A 66 5.34 -37.94 -12.56
N ASN A 67 4.72 -36.98 -13.23
CA ASN A 67 3.98 -37.19 -14.49
C ASN A 67 4.84 -37.03 -15.74
N ASP A 68 6.14 -36.78 -15.58
CA ASP A 68 7.10 -36.52 -16.65
C ASP A 68 6.64 -35.48 -17.68
N VAL A 69 6.02 -34.38 -17.15
CA VAL A 69 5.53 -33.27 -17.97
C VAL A 69 6.72 -32.67 -18.72
N LEU A 70 6.54 -32.40 -20.03
CA LEU A 70 7.59 -31.88 -20.93
C LEU A 70 8.88 -32.73 -20.96
N LYS A 71 8.80 -34.01 -20.61
CA LYS A 71 9.93 -34.95 -20.53
C LYS A 71 11.04 -34.45 -19.60
N ILE A 72 10.63 -33.87 -18.47
CA ILE A 72 11.53 -33.25 -17.51
C ILE A 72 12.58 -34.20 -16.95
N ARG A 73 12.22 -35.51 -16.81
CA ARG A 73 13.13 -36.57 -16.35
C ARG A 73 14.24 -36.92 -17.36
N GLY A 74 13.98 -36.69 -18.64
CA GLY A 74 14.95 -36.94 -19.71
C GLY A 74 15.89 -35.76 -19.98
N ARG A 75 15.73 -34.65 -19.27
CA ARG A 75 16.56 -33.44 -19.40
C ARG A 75 17.68 -33.39 -18.36
N GLN A 76 18.63 -32.50 -18.56
CA GLN A 76 19.76 -32.30 -17.67
C GLN A 76 19.33 -31.58 -16.37
N SER A 77 20.13 -31.71 -15.33
CA SER A 77 19.86 -31.14 -14.00
C SER A 77 19.69 -29.62 -13.98
N ASP A 78 20.37 -28.89 -14.86
CA ASP A 78 20.26 -27.45 -15.00
C ASP A 78 18.85 -27.03 -15.55
N TYR A 79 18.22 -27.86 -16.41
CA TYR A 79 16.83 -27.60 -16.79
C TYR A 79 15.88 -27.66 -15.59
N LEU A 80 16.04 -28.68 -14.72
CA LEU A 80 15.24 -28.74 -13.49
C LEU A 80 15.49 -27.53 -12.57
N LEU A 81 16.74 -27.05 -12.51
CA LEU A 81 17.04 -25.81 -11.77
C LEU A 81 16.26 -24.63 -12.35
N SER A 82 16.20 -24.47 -13.68
CA SER A 82 15.42 -23.36 -14.28
C SER A 82 13.92 -23.44 -13.94
N VAL A 83 13.35 -24.66 -13.91
CA VAL A 83 11.96 -24.88 -13.53
C VAL A 83 11.71 -24.50 -12.07
N LEU A 84 12.60 -24.91 -11.15
CA LEU A 84 12.51 -24.55 -9.74
C LEU A 84 12.63 -23.05 -9.52
N LEU A 85 13.56 -22.40 -10.22
CA LEU A 85 13.72 -20.94 -10.14
C LEU A 85 12.50 -20.19 -10.69
N ASN A 86 11.92 -20.72 -11.78
CA ASN A 86 10.69 -20.14 -12.35
C ASN A 86 9.50 -20.29 -11.40
N SER A 87 9.38 -21.41 -10.67
CA SER A 87 8.37 -21.58 -9.62
C SER A 87 8.56 -20.57 -8.48
N VAL A 88 9.80 -20.32 -8.05
CA VAL A 88 10.12 -19.30 -7.04
C VAL A 88 9.70 -17.92 -7.52
N ILE A 89 10.01 -17.55 -8.76
CA ILE A 89 9.68 -16.23 -9.31
C ILE A 89 8.19 -16.11 -9.58
N GLY A 90 7.52 -17.19 -10.00
CA GLY A 90 6.07 -17.24 -10.16
C GLY A 90 5.33 -16.89 -8.85
N ASN A 91 5.81 -17.41 -7.72
CA ASN A 91 5.25 -17.04 -6.44
C ASN A 91 5.44 -15.53 -6.13
N TYR A 92 6.62 -14.98 -6.39
CA TYR A 92 6.81 -13.53 -6.24
C TYR A 92 5.89 -12.72 -7.15
N THR A 93 5.64 -13.21 -8.37
CA THR A 93 4.70 -12.56 -9.31
C THR A 93 3.29 -12.52 -8.72
N SER A 94 2.79 -13.64 -8.20
CA SER A 94 1.48 -13.68 -7.55
C SER A 94 1.39 -12.70 -6.39
N MET A 95 2.37 -12.73 -5.48
CA MET A 95 2.36 -11.86 -4.30
C MET A 95 2.44 -10.37 -4.64
N VAL A 96 3.17 -10.01 -5.70
CA VAL A 96 3.25 -8.61 -6.14
C VAL A 96 1.95 -8.19 -6.80
N SER A 97 1.30 -9.10 -7.55
CA SER A 97 -0.04 -8.84 -8.09
C SER A 97 -1.07 -8.63 -6.97
N ASP A 98 -1.05 -9.46 -5.92
CA ASP A 98 -1.95 -9.30 -4.77
C ASP A 98 -1.76 -7.94 -4.07
N ILE A 99 -0.51 -7.43 -4.02
CA ILE A 99 -0.23 -6.08 -3.48
C ILE A 99 -0.75 -5.00 -4.42
N ASP A 100 -0.59 -5.17 -5.73
CA ASP A 100 -1.05 -4.21 -6.74
C ASP A 100 -2.58 -4.11 -6.73
N ASP A 101 -3.27 -5.25 -6.72
CA ASP A 101 -4.73 -5.32 -6.61
C ASP A 101 -5.24 -4.65 -5.32
N ALA A 102 -4.56 -4.90 -4.18
CA ALA A 102 -4.92 -4.27 -2.90
C ALA A 102 -4.66 -2.74 -2.89
N LEU A 103 -3.70 -2.25 -3.67
CA LEU A 103 -3.46 -0.81 -3.83
C LEU A 103 -4.56 -0.17 -4.69
N GLU A 104 -5.04 -0.85 -5.75
CA GLU A 104 -6.16 -0.40 -6.58
C GLU A 104 -7.47 -0.33 -5.77
N ASP A 105 -7.77 -1.38 -4.99
CA ASP A 105 -8.94 -1.40 -4.10
C ASP A 105 -8.91 -0.24 -3.09
N LEU A 106 -7.73 0.06 -2.54
CA LEU A 106 -7.54 1.13 -1.58
C LEU A 106 -7.69 2.52 -2.23
N GLU A 107 -7.29 2.67 -3.50
CA GLU A 107 -7.51 3.88 -4.28
C GLU A 107 -9.01 4.14 -4.48
N GLU A 108 -9.78 3.11 -4.85
CA GLU A 108 -11.23 3.21 -5.02
C GLU A 108 -11.92 3.57 -3.69
N GLU A 109 -11.48 2.97 -2.58
CA GLU A 109 -11.99 3.30 -1.25
C GLU A 109 -11.72 4.77 -0.88
N LEU A 110 -10.52 5.30 -1.16
CA LEU A 110 -10.17 6.70 -0.92
C LEU A 110 -10.99 7.68 -1.75
N LEU A 111 -11.41 7.29 -2.95
CA LEU A 111 -12.24 8.14 -3.83
C LEU A 111 -13.72 8.15 -3.44
N THR A 112 -14.23 7.10 -2.79
CA THR A 112 -15.65 6.94 -2.43
C THR A 112 -16.09 7.59 -1.13
N ILE A 113 -15.20 8.30 -0.41
CA ILE A 113 -15.48 9.05 0.84
C ILE A 113 -15.99 8.14 1.97
N SER A 114 -15.30 7.12 2.28
CA SER A 114 -15.56 6.31 3.47
C SER A 114 -14.94 6.92 4.72
N ASP A 115 -15.52 6.65 5.91
CA ASP A 115 -14.98 7.07 7.21
C ASP A 115 -13.60 6.41 7.46
N GLY A 116 -12.56 7.09 7.03
CA GLY A 116 -11.24 6.54 6.78
C GLY A 116 -10.33 6.35 7.99
N ASN A 117 -10.82 5.81 9.12
CA ASN A 117 -9.92 5.52 10.26
C ASN A 117 -8.99 4.33 10.01
N ASP A 118 -9.34 3.40 9.11
CA ASP A 118 -8.55 2.20 8.83
C ASP A 118 -7.59 2.35 7.64
N ILE A 119 -7.83 3.28 6.74
CA ILE A 119 -7.06 3.45 5.50
C ILE A 119 -5.57 3.71 5.79
N GLY A 120 -5.26 4.54 6.78
CA GLY A 120 -3.88 4.82 7.15
C GLY A 120 -3.12 3.58 7.64
N VAL A 121 -3.80 2.66 8.30
CA VAL A 121 -3.24 1.37 8.77
C VAL A 121 -3.02 0.44 7.59
N GLN A 122 -3.96 0.37 6.64
CA GLN A 122 -3.86 -0.43 5.42
C GLN A 122 -2.70 0.06 4.54
N ILE A 123 -2.56 1.36 4.30
CA ILE A 123 -1.41 1.95 3.61
C ILE A 123 -0.09 1.53 4.26
N GLN A 124 -0.01 1.56 5.59
CA GLN A 124 1.21 1.15 6.31
C GLN A 124 1.51 -0.34 6.18
N SER A 125 0.47 -1.18 6.19
CA SER A 125 0.62 -2.62 5.99
C SER A 125 1.15 -2.93 4.60
N LEU A 126 0.52 -2.41 3.55
CA LEU A 126 0.95 -2.59 2.16
C LEU A 126 2.38 -2.06 1.94
N ARG A 127 2.72 -0.92 2.55
CA ARG A 127 4.09 -0.40 2.53
C ARG A 127 5.09 -1.37 3.16
N ARG A 128 4.73 -2.03 4.25
CA ARG A 128 5.59 -3.02 4.91
C ARG A 128 5.79 -4.25 4.01
N GLN A 129 4.72 -4.77 3.43
CA GLN A 129 4.76 -5.91 2.51
C GLN A 129 5.62 -5.61 1.29
N TYR A 130 5.38 -4.48 0.63
CA TYR A 130 6.18 -3.98 -0.48
C TYR A 130 7.68 -3.91 -0.13
N MET A 131 8.04 -3.34 1.03
CA MET A 131 9.43 -3.21 1.46
C MET A 131 10.10 -4.57 1.71
N LEU A 132 9.36 -5.54 2.27
CA LEU A 132 9.84 -6.90 2.47
C LEU A 132 10.12 -7.59 1.13
N MET A 133 9.19 -7.48 0.18
CA MET A 133 9.34 -8.01 -1.18
C MET A 133 10.56 -7.41 -1.89
N LYS A 134 10.66 -6.10 -1.92
CA LYS A 134 11.80 -5.39 -2.54
C LYS A 134 13.13 -5.83 -1.94
N LYS A 135 13.21 -5.93 -0.60
CA LYS A 135 14.43 -6.35 0.12
C LYS A 135 14.88 -7.76 -0.26
N SER A 136 13.96 -8.64 -0.64
CA SER A 136 14.28 -10.01 -1.00
C SER A 136 14.59 -10.21 -2.48
N ILE A 137 13.91 -9.48 -3.34
CA ILE A 137 14.06 -9.65 -4.79
C ILE A 137 15.33 -8.95 -5.32
N LEU A 138 15.72 -7.79 -4.78
CA LEU A 138 16.91 -7.09 -5.25
C LEU A 138 18.20 -7.93 -5.17
N PRO A 139 18.52 -8.60 -4.05
CA PRO A 139 19.69 -9.48 -3.99
C PRO A 139 19.57 -10.70 -4.92
N LEU A 140 18.33 -11.20 -5.14
CA LEU A 140 18.09 -12.28 -6.08
C LEU A 140 18.47 -11.86 -7.50
N LYS A 141 18.05 -10.68 -7.95
CA LYS A 141 18.42 -10.12 -9.26
C LYS A 141 19.93 -10.08 -9.45
N GLU A 142 20.65 -9.52 -8.49
CA GLU A 142 22.12 -9.41 -8.57
C GLU A 142 22.80 -10.78 -8.68
N GLN A 143 22.35 -11.74 -7.87
CA GLN A 143 22.90 -13.10 -7.89
C GLN A 143 22.50 -13.85 -9.15
N TYR A 144 21.30 -13.60 -9.68
CA TYR A 144 20.82 -14.20 -10.90
C TYR A 144 21.63 -13.74 -12.12
N ILE A 145 21.91 -12.44 -12.21
CA ILE A 145 22.77 -11.89 -13.28
C ILE A 145 24.18 -12.49 -13.21
N LYS A 146 24.75 -12.69 -12.01
CA LYS A 146 26.04 -13.36 -11.82
C LYS A 146 25.97 -14.82 -12.28
N LEU A 147 24.84 -15.51 -12.04
CA LEU A 147 24.64 -16.88 -12.54
C LEU A 147 24.64 -16.94 -14.06
N LEU A 148 23.93 -16.03 -14.73
CA LEU A 148 23.84 -15.99 -16.19
C LEU A 148 25.18 -15.66 -16.87
N ARG A 149 26.01 -14.81 -16.22
CA ARG A 149 27.34 -14.41 -16.73
C ARG A 149 28.42 -15.41 -16.40
N GLY A 150 28.21 -16.27 -15.41
CA GLY A 150 29.19 -17.26 -14.98
C GLY A 150 29.36 -18.37 -16.02
N GLU A 151 30.61 -18.70 -16.34
CA GLU A 151 30.95 -19.87 -17.16
C GLU A 151 30.95 -21.14 -16.28
N SER A 152 29.75 -21.50 -15.77
CA SER A 152 29.61 -22.75 -15.02
C SER A 152 29.55 -23.94 -15.99
N THR A 153 30.37 -24.94 -15.74
CA THR A 153 30.36 -26.21 -16.49
C THR A 153 29.07 -27.00 -16.28
N LEU A 154 28.29 -26.66 -15.24
CA LEU A 154 27.01 -27.27 -14.91
C LEU A 154 25.83 -26.70 -15.71
N MET A 155 26.03 -25.57 -16.39
CA MET A 155 24.99 -24.94 -17.20
C MET A 155 25.21 -25.17 -18.67
N HIS A 156 24.32 -25.94 -19.29
CA HIS A 156 24.42 -26.31 -20.68
C HIS A 156 23.89 -25.19 -21.59
N LYS A 157 24.61 -24.94 -22.69
CA LYS A 157 24.24 -23.91 -23.68
C LYS A 157 22.80 -24.08 -24.21
N MET A 158 22.35 -25.33 -24.33
CA MET A 158 21.01 -25.68 -24.83
C MET A 158 19.89 -25.22 -23.90
N ASN A 159 20.12 -25.16 -22.61
CA ASN A 159 19.14 -24.75 -21.60
C ASN A 159 19.17 -23.25 -21.29
N ARG A 160 20.08 -22.48 -21.89
CA ARG A 160 20.26 -21.06 -21.62
C ARG A 160 19.01 -20.22 -21.91
N ALA A 161 18.19 -20.61 -22.86
CA ALA A 161 16.92 -19.95 -23.17
C ALA A 161 15.98 -19.96 -21.96
N PHE A 162 15.84 -21.11 -21.27
CA PHE A 162 14.99 -21.21 -20.07
C PHE A 162 15.45 -20.33 -18.92
N PHE A 163 16.75 -20.12 -18.79
CA PHE A 163 17.28 -19.18 -17.81
C PHE A 163 17.04 -17.72 -18.22
N ASN A 164 17.03 -17.40 -19.51
CA ASN A 164 16.64 -16.06 -19.96
C ASN A 164 15.17 -15.80 -19.67
N ASP A 165 14.28 -16.76 -19.89
CA ASP A 165 12.85 -16.65 -19.57
C ASP A 165 12.65 -16.36 -18.06
N VAL A 166 13.39 -17.07 -17.20
CA VAL A 166 13.39 -16.82 -15.74
C VAL A 166 13.88 -15.39 -15.43
N ASN A 167 14.88 -14.89 -16.16
CA ASN A 167 15.34 -13.52 -16.00
C ASN A 167 14.28 -12.49 -16.41
N ASP A 168 13.57 -12.76 -17.50
CA ASP A 168 12.55 -11.85 -18.00
C ASP A 168 11.36 -11.77 -17.02
N HIS A 169 10.94 -12.91 -16.45
CA HIS A 169 9.95 -12.95 -15.37
C HIS A 169 10.44 -12.16 -14.12
N LEU A 170 11.72 -12.31 -13.76
CA LEU A 170 12.29 -11.56 -12.66
C LEU A 170 12.32 -10.05 -12.93
N GLN A 171 12.59 -9.61 -14.15
CA GLN A 171 12.52 -8.21 -14.53
C GLN A 171 11.07 -7.68 -14.46
N PHE A 172 10.10 -8.48 -14.91
CA PHE A 172 8.69 -8.14 -14.79
C PHE A 172 8.28 -7.89 -13.34
N VAL A 173 8.60 -8.81 -12.42
CA VAL A 173 8.32 -8.66 -10.98
C VAL A 173 8.94 -7.38 -10.42
N LEU A 174 10.18 -7.08 -10.80
CA LEU A 174 10.86 -5.85 -10.34
C LEU A 174 10.20 -4.59 -10.88
N GLN A 175 9.72 -4.62 -12.11
CA GLN A 175 9.01 -3.49 -12.70
C GLN A 175 7.67 -3.25 -11.99
N THR A 176 6.91 -4.32 -11.73
CA THR A 176 5.64 -4.22 -10.99
C THR A 176 5.87 -3.69 -9.56
N ILE A 177 6.94 -4.12 -8.88
CA ILE A 177 7.31 -3.57 -7.57
C ILE A 177 7.57 -2.05 -7.63
N GLU A 178 8.19 -1.55 -8.68
CA GLU A 178 8.40 -0.09 -8.81
C GLU A 178 7.08 0.63 -9.11
N ILE A 179 6.17 0.03 -9.88
CA ILE A 179 4.81 0.56 -10.08
C ILE A 179 4.07 0.62 -8.74
N CYS A 180 4.02 -0.47 -7.96
CA CYS A 180 3.41 -0.48 -6.62
C CYS A 180 3.98 0.62 -5.71
N ARG A 181 5.28 0.92 -5.82
CA ARG A 181 5.90 2.02 -5.08
C ARG A 181 5.33 3.38 -5.47
N GLU A 182 5.16 3.61 -6.76
CA GLU A 182 4.63 4.88 -7.28
C GLU A 182 3.16 5.04 -6.90
N THR A 183 2.36 4.01 -7.07
CA THR A 183 0.95 3.97 -6.64
C THR A 183 0.83 4.23 -5.14
N LEU A 184 1.63 3.53 -4.32
CA LEU A 184 1.63 3.74 -2.86
C LEU A 184 1.99 5.18 -2.48
N SER A 185 2.93 5.82 -3.18
CA SER A 185 3.26 7.23 -2.95
C SER A 185 2.08 8.14 -3.27
N SER A 186 1.43 7.91 -4.41
CA SER A 186 0.24 8.67 -4.83
C SER A 186 -0.94 8.50 -3.85
N LEU A 187 -1.14 7.29 -3.33
CA LEU A 187 -2.17 7.01 -2.32
C LEU A 187 -1.91 7.75 -1.00
N VAL A 188 -0.66 7.84 -0.57
CA VAL A 188 -0.29 8.64 0.62
C VAL A 188 -0.63 10.11 0.41
N ASP A 189 -0.31 10.67 -0.75
CA ASP A 189 -0.59 12.06 -1.08
C ASP A 189 -2.10 12.31 -1.17
N LEU A 190 -2.85 11.39 -1.77
CA LEU A 190 -4.32 11.43 -1.84
C LEU A 190 -4.94 11.34 -0.43
N TYR A 191 -4.45 10.45 0.43
CA TYR A 191 -4.91 10.33 1.82
C TYR A 191 -4.69 11.62 2.61
N ILE A 192 -3.53 12.24 2.48
CA ILE A 192 -3.21 13.53 3.13
C ILE A 192 -4.17 14.61 2.61
N SER A 193 -4.35 14.71 1.28
CA SER A 193 -5.25 15.69 0.67
C SER A 193 -6.70 15.53 1.15
N ASN A 194 -7.20 14.30 1.23
CA ASN A 194 -8.54 14.02 1.73
C ASN A 194 -8.70 14.42 3.22
N ASN A 195 -7.68 14.19 4.03
CA ASN A 195 -7.70 14.62 5.43
C ASN A 195 -7.70 16.15 5.56
N ASP A 196 -6.94 16.85 4.72
CA ASP A 196 -6.91 18.32 4.68
C ASP A 196 -8.29 18.88 4.25
N LEU A 197 -8.94 18.27 3.27
CA LEU A 197 -10.30 18.65 2.87
C LEU A 197 -11.31 18.46 4.02
N ARG A 198 -11.26 17.34 4.73
CA ARG A 198 -12.09 17.09 5.92
C ARG A 198 -11.84 18.10 7.02
N MET A 199 -10.57 18.39 7.32
CA MET A 199 -10.19 19.40 8.32
C MET A 199 -10.75 20.77 7.94
N ASN A 200 -10.62 21.16 6.68
CA ASN A 200 -11.15 22.43 6.18
C ASN A 200 -12.68 22.50 6.32
N ASP A 201 -13.39 21.40 6.08
CA ASP A 201 -14.84 21.34 6.26
C ASP A 201 -15.27 21.47 7.72
N ILE A 202 -14.55 20.82 8.64
CA ILE A 202 -14.77 20.97 10.08
C ILE A 202 -14.53 22.42 10.50
N MET A 203 -13.42 23.03 10.05
CA MET A 203 -13.06 24.42 10.35
C MET A 203 -14.12 25.39 9.79
N LYS A 204 -14.63 25.17 8.57
CA LYS A 204 -15.73 25.96 8.00
C LYS A 204 -16.99 25.88 8.85
N ARG A 205 -17.41 24.69 9.25
CA ARG A 205 -18.60 24.49 10.10
C ARG A 205 -18.42 25.22 11.45
N LEU A 206 -17.26 25.07 12.08
CA LEU A 206 -16.95 25.73 13.34
C LEU A 206 -16.95 27.27 13.20
N THR A 207 -16.35 27.78 12.12
CA THR A 207 -16.31 29.22 11.81
C THR A 207 -17.72 29.79 11.61
N ILE A 208 -18.59 29.11 10.86
CA ILE A 208 -19.98 29.54 10.65
C ILE A 208 -20.71 29.63 11.98
N VAL A 209 -20.63 28.58 12.81
CA VAL A 209 -21.28 28.55 14.11
C VAL A 209 -20.75 29.71 14.99
N SER A 210 -19.45 29.86 15.11
CA SER A 210 -18.84 30.90 15.92
C SER A 210 -19.22 32.30 15.46
N THR A 211 -19.23 32.57 14.15
CA THR A 211 -19.57 33.87 13.59
C THR A 211 -21.05 34.24 13.82
N ILE A 212 -21.94 33.27 13.93
CA ILE A 212 -23.34 33.48 14.29
C ILE A 212 -23.45 33.77 15.81
N PHE A 213 -22.79 32.97 16.66
CA PHE A 213 -22.96 33.04 18.10
C PHE A 213 -22.24 34.20 18.74
N ILE A 214 -21.09 34.66 18.24
CA ILE A 214 -20.33 35.77 18.84
C ILE A 214 -21.16 37.06 18.95
N PRO A 215 -21.78 37.59 17.88
CA PRO A 215 -22.60 38.80 17.99
C PRO A 215 -23.85 38.57 18.83
N LEU A 216 -24.47 37.41 18.80
CA LEU A 216 -25.63 37.10 19.63
C LEU A 216 -25.27 37.08 21.11
N THR A 217 -24.17 36.43 21.47
CA THR A 217 -23.67 36.38 22.86
C THR A 217 -23.29 37.77 23.36
N PHE A 218 -22.69 38.61 22.50
CA PHE A 218 -22.40 39.99 22.84
C PHE A 218 -23.68 40.78 23.17
N LEU A 219 -24.71 40.68 22.37
CA LEU A 219 -26.00 41.36 22.61
C LEU A 219 -26.64 40.89 23.93
N VAL A 220 -26.71 39.56 24.12
CA VAL A 220 -27.25 38.99 25.38
C VAL A 220 -26.42 39.44 26.56
N GLY A 221 -25.10 39.53 26.43
CA GLY A 221 -24.19 40.03 27.48
C GLY A 221 -24.45 41.48 27.82
N VAL A 222 -24.68 42.35 26.83
CA VAL A 222 -25.00 43.78 27.07
C VAL A 222 -26.32 43.90 27.80
N TRP A 223 -27.38 43.20 27.37
CA TRP A 223 -28.68 43.24 28.05
C TRP A 223 -28.69 42.50 29.40
N GLY A 224 -27.75 41.64 29.65
CA GLY A 224 -27.52 40.96 30.92
C GLY A 224 -26.71 41.80 31.96
N MET A 225 -26.30 43.03 31.63
CA MET A 225 -25.58 43.89 32.54
C MET A 225 -26.49 44.45 33.67
N ASN A 226 -25.96 44.62 34.86
CA ASN A 226 -26.71 45.10 36.04
C ASN A 226 -26.62 46.59 36.22
N PHE A 227 -26.86 47.38 35.18
CA PHE A 227 -26.95 48.84 35.30
C PHE A 227 -28.31 49.26 35.90
N LYS A 228 -28.33 50.30 36.71
CA LYS A 228 -29.56 50.80 37.35
C LYS A 228 -30.53 51.46 36.40
N VAL A 229 -30.06 51.95 35.26
CA VAL A 229 -30.89 52.61 34.22
C VAL A 229 -30.59 51.99 32.89
N MET A 230 -31.48 51.14 32.40
CA MET A 230 -31.45 50.54 31.08
C MET A 230 -32.82 50.74 30.44
N PRO A 231 -32.99 51.76 29.56
CA PRO A 231 -34.28 52.10 28.95
C PRO A 231 -34.91 50.98 28.18
N GLU A 232 -34.11 50.10 27.59
CA GLU A 232 -34.54 48.97 26.78
C GLU A 232 -35.23 47.87 27.59
N LEU A 233 -34.92 47.75 28.90
CA LEU A 233 -35.52 46.72 29.77
C LEU A 233 -36.90 47.13 30.29
N ASP A 234 -37.18 48.44 30.41
CA ASP A 234 -38.46 48.96 30.86
C ASP A 234 -39.52 48.96 29.72
N TRP A 235 -39.11 48.65 28.48
CA TRP A 235 -40.02 48.64 27.33
C TRP A 235 -40.84 47.34 27.28
N ARG A 236 -42.19 47.48 27.26
CA ARG A 236 -43.14 46.34 27.27
C ARG A 236 -42.89 45.30 26.20
N TYR A 237 -42.37 45.69 25.04
CA TYR A 237 -42.07 44.82 23.89
C TYR A 237 -40.55 44.54 23.74
N GLY A 238 -39.72 45.00 24.65
CA GLY A 238 -38.26 44.87 24.57
C GLY A 238 -37.79 43.43 24.40
N TYR A 239 -38.40 42.48 25.11
CA TYR A 239 -38.09 41.07 24.99
C TYR A 239 -38.33 40.50 23.61
N CYS A 240 -39.51 40.77 23.01
CA CYS A 240 -39.86 40.34 21.64
C CYS A 240 -38.93 40.99 20.60
N PHE A 241 -38.59 42.27 20.81
CA PHE A 241 -37.67 43.01 19.95
C PHE A 241 -36.26 42.39 19.99
N ALA A 242 -35.76 42.05 21.18
CA ALA A 242 -34.45 41.39 21.34
C ALA A 242 -34.37 40.07 20.56
N TRP A 243 -35.39 39.21 20.71
CA TRP A 243 -35.47 37.95 19.96
C TRP A 243 -35.56 38.19 18.45
N GLY A 244 -36.35 39.16 18.00
CA GLY A 244 -36.46 39.53 16.58
C GLY A 244 -35.11 40.01 16.02
N LEU A 245 -34.40 40.87 16.75
CA LEU A 245 -33.10 41.39 16.34
C LEU A 245 -32.05 40.27 16.26
N MET A 246 -32.01 39.38 17.26
CA MET A 246 -31.10 38.22 17.24
C MET A 246 -31.40 37.29 16.05
N ALA A 247 -32.66 37.01 15.76
CA ALA A 247 -33.08 36.22 14.61
C ALA A 247 -32.63 36.83 13.29
N ILE A 248 -32.86 38.17 13.12
CA ILE A 248 -32.43 38.91 11.94
C ILE A 248 -30.94 38.84 11.72
N ILE A 249 -30.13 39.10 12.80
CA ILE A 249 -28.67 38.98 12.71
C ILE A 249 -28.23 37.58 12.31
N GLY A 250 -28.80 36.56 12.95
CA GLY A 250 -28.49 35.15 12.60
C GLY A 250 -28.81 34.83 11.14
N ILE A 251 -29.97 35.29 10.64
CA ILE A 251 -30.34 35.08 9.24
C ILE A 251 -29.41 35.83 8.28
N ILE A 252 -29.08 37.09 8.59
CA ILE A 252 -28.18 37.90 7.75
C ILE A 252 -26.80 37.23 7.65
N VAL A 253 -26.23 36.82 8.78
CA VAL A 253 -24.92 36.16 8.81
C VAL A 253 -24.96 34.84 8.05
N TYR A 254 -26.00 34.03 8.27
CA TYR A 254 -26.18 32.78 7.54
C TYR A 254 -26.32 33.00 6.03
N ALA A 255 -27.16 33.96 5.61
CA ALA A 255 -27.35 34.31 4.19
C ALA A 255 -26.05 34.86 3.55
N PHE A 256 -25.25 35.63 4.30
CA PHE A 256 -23.95 36.13 3.84
C PHE A 256 -22.99 35.00 3.54
N PHE A 257 -22.87 34.02 4.44
CA PHE A 257 -22.02 32.85 4.22
C PHE A 257 -22.53 31.97 3.06
N ARG A 258 -23.86 31.85 2.94
CA ARG A 258 -24.46 31.11 1.80
C ARG A 258 -24.22 31.80 0.45
N LYS A 259 -24.29 33.15 0.41
CA LYS A 259 -24.18 33.93 -0.86
C LYS A 259 -22.71 34.06 -1.31
N LYS A 260 -21.74 34.12 -0.39
CA LYS A 260 -20.30 34.27 -0.73
C LYS A 260 -19.61 32.98 -1.06
N SER A 261 -20.35 31.89 -1.33
CA SER A 261 -19.72 30.58 -1.66
C SER A 261 -18.61 30.16 -0.72
N CYS A 262 -18.58 30.67 0.52
CA CYS A 262 -17.65 30.17 1.53
C CYS A 262 -17.90 28.65 1.81
N LEU A 263 -19.01 28.13 1.30
CA LEU A 263 -19.38 26.72 1.23
C LEU A 263 -18.91 26.05 -0.09
N LEU A 264 -18.43 26.80 -1.09
CA LEU A 264 -18.16 26.31 -2.44
C LEU A 264 -16.73 26.59 -2.94
N TYR A 265 -15.84 27.13 -2.09
CA TYR A 265 -14.46 27.42 -2.52
C TYR A 265 -13.56 26.19 -2.41
N THR A 266 -13.83 25.20 -3.28
CA THR A 266 -12.94 24.03 -3.47
C THR A 266 -12.53 23.84 -4.92
N SER A 267 -12.94 24.69 -5.88
CA SER A 267 -12.59 24.47 -7.29
C SER A 267 -11.51 25.41 -7.85
N ASP A 268 -11.22 26.55 -7.21
CA ASP A 268 -10.25 27.50 -7.80
C ASP A 268 -8.78 27.28 -7.37
N ALA A 269 -8.53 26.53 -6.30
CA ALA A 269 -7.14 26.22 -5.89
C ALA A 269 -6.52 25.08 -6.70
N ALA A 270 -7.33 24.28 -7.41
CA ALA A 270 -6.84 23.23 -8.30
C ALA A 270 -6.44 23.75 -9.68
N ASP A 271 -7.03 24.87 -10.15
CA ASP A 271 -6.70 25.45 -11.44
C ASP A 271 -5.41 26.30 -11.43
N ASP A 272 -5.01 26.82 -10.27
CA ASP A 272 -3.74 27.58 -10.14
C ASP A 272 -2.48 26.68 -10.08
N LEU A 273 -2.62 25.37 -9.85
CA LEU A 273 -1.50 24.41 -9.83
C LEU A 273 -1.20 23.78 -11.20
N ILE A 274 -2.06 23.99 -12.21
CA ILE A 274 -1.86 23.44 -13.57
C ILE A 274 -1.22 24.50 -14.52
N GLY A 275 -0.92 25.68 -14.02
CA GLY A 275 -0.44 26.83 -14.78
C GLY A 275 1.06 27.12 -14.66
N VAL A 276 1.95 26.08 -14.71
CA VAL A 276 3.39 26.25 -15.04
C VAL A 276 3.87 25.08 -15.87
#